data_0a43e2a1fc2fcad758bd0a54c58f074a
#
_entry.id   0a43e2a1fc2fcad758bd0a54c58f074a
#
_cell.length_a   1.000
_cell.length_b   1.000
_cell.length_c   1.000
_cell.angle_alpha   90.00
_cell.angle_beta   90.00
_cell.angle_gamma   90.00
#
_symmetry.space_group_name_H-M   'P 1'
#
loop_
_entity.id
_entity.type
_entity.pdbx_description
1 polymer ?
#
loop_
_entity_poly.entity_id
_entity_poly.type
_entity_poly.pdbx_seq_one_letter_code
_entity_poly.pdbx_strand_id
1 'polypeptide(L)'
;MVHVVEPMAMAFGGDVPMDLSMLQQQQFDQARERLDAFAVRYPDLGSEQRHLVYGQPRQEIHRLAAEQACDLIVVGSHGRHGLALLLGSTANDVLHGAPCDVLAVHLKKA
;
A
#
# COMPACT_ATOMS: atom_id res chain seq x y z
N MET A 1 5.80 8.34 -1.65
CA MET A 1 5.53 7.04 -0.99
C MET A 1 4.07 6.96 -0.62
N VAL A 2 3.46 5.82 -0.83
CA VAL A 2 2.05 5.62 -0.49
C VAL A 2 1.88 4.34 0.33
N HIS A 3 1.03 4.40 1.33
CA HIS A 3 0.53 3.24 2.04
C HIS A 3 -0.98 3.21 1.92
N VAL A 4 -1.51 2.10 1.46
CA VAL A 4 -2.96 1.94 1.27
C VAL A 4 -3.50 1.05 2.38
N VAL A 5 -4.49 1.57 3.10
CA VAL A 5 -5.20 0.83 4.14
C VAL A 5 -6.52 0.32 3.55
N GLU A 6 -6.70 -0.99 3.55
CA GLU A 6 -7.93 -1.58 3.05
C GLU A 6 -9.03 -1.44 4.11
N PRO A 7 -10.22 -0.95 3.72
CA PRO A 7 -11.33 -0.85 4.66
C PRO A 7 -11.72 -2.23 5.21
N MET A 8 -11.95 -2.30 6.52
CA MET A 8 -12.36 -3.56 7.16
C MET A 8 -13.71 -4.05 6.66
N ALA A 9 -14.57 -3.14 6.24
CA ALA A 9 -15.87 -3.49 5.68
C ALA A 9 -15.76 -4.43 4.48
N MET A 10 -14.69 -4.34 3.73
CA MET A 10 -14.46 -5.21 2.57
C MET A 10 -14.16 -6.64 2.98
N ALA A 11 -13.53 -6.83 4.14
CA ALA A 11 -13.22 -8.15 4.67
C ALA A 11 -14.47 -8.89 5.16
N PHE A 12 -15.54 -8.16 5.48
CA PHE A 12 -16.77 -8.72 6.01
C PHE A 12 -17.94 -8.69 5.03
N GLY A 13 -17.69 -8.39 3.77
CA GLY A 13 -18.71 -8.43 2.73
C GLY A 13 -19.80 -7.36 2.86
N GLY A 14 -19.54 -6.29 3.59
CA GLY A 14 -20.47 -5.18 3.76
C GLY A 14 -21.25 -5.18 5.07
N ASP A 15 -21.30 -6.30 5.77
CA ASP A 15 -21.94 -6.37 7.10
C ASP A 15 -20.92 -5.94 8.15
N VAL A 16 -20.94 -4.65 8.47
CA VAL A 16 -19.99 -4.06 9.43
C VAL A 16 -20.72 -3.81 10.74
N PRO A 17 -20.34 -4.51 11.84
CA PRO A 17 -20.85 -4.16 13.18
C PRO A 17 -20.46 -2.73 13.54
N MET A 18 -21.28 -2.07 14.35
CA MET A 18 -21.06 -0.66 14.69
C MET A 18 -19.69 -0.40 15.33
N ASP A 19 -19.13 -1.39 16.02
CA ASP A 19 -17.84 -1.24 16.70
C ASP A 19 -16.66 -1.26 15.74
N LEU A 20 -16.84 -1.71 14.49
CA LEU A 20 -15.76 -1.75 13.53
C LEU A 20 -15.27 -0.39 13.07
N SER A 21 -16.12 0.64 13.19
CA SER A 21 -15.70 1.99 12.81
C SER A 21 -14.56 2.49 13.71
N MET A 22 -14.59 2.16 15.00
CA MET A 22 -13.51 2.51 15.93
C MET A 22 -12.25 1.71 15.65
N LEU A 23 -12.39 0.42 15.35
CA LEU A 23 -11.25 -0.43 14.99
C LEU A 23 -10.60 0.03 13.69
N GLN A 24 -11.41 0.44 12.73
CA GLN A 24 -10.92 0.95 11.46
C GLN A 24 -10.15 2.25 11.65
N GLN A 25 -10.64 3.15 12.51
CA GLN A 25 -9.95 4.37 12.84
C GLN A 25 -8.61 4.09 13.52
N GLN A 26 -8.58 3.13 14.46
CA GLN A 26 -7.35 2.73 15.13
C GLN A 26 -6.35 2.14 14.13
N GLN A 27 -6.82 1.34 13.19
CA GLN A 27 -5.97 0.77 12.16
C GLN A 27 -5.33 1.86 11.29
N PHE A 28 -6.12 2.86 10.94
CA PHE A 28 -5.64 4.00 10.16
C PHE A 28 -4.60 4.81 10.94
N ASP A 29 -4.87 5.08 12.21
CA ASP A 29 -3.97 5.82 13.07
C ASP A 29 -2.65 5.08 13.27
N GLN A 30 -2.69 3.76 13.44
CA GLN A 30 -1.47 2.95 13.54
C GLN A 30 -0.68 2.96 12.25
N ALA A 31 -1.36 2.91 11.12
CA ALA A 31 -0.69 2.99 9.82
C ALA A 31 0.00 4.34 9.64
N ARG A 32 -0.64 5.41 10.08
CA ARG A 32 -0.04 6.75 10.04
C ARG A 32 1.21 6.83 10.90
N GLU A 33 1.14 6.28 12.12
CA GLU A 33 2.30 6.25 13.01
C GLU A 33 3.47 5.49 12.40
N ARG A 34 3.20 4.34 11.78
CA ARG A 34 4.24 3.55 11.12
C ARG A 34 4.85 4.29 9.94
N LEU A 35 4.02 4.98 9.18
CA LEU A 35 4.48 5.75 8.03
C LEU A 35 5.36 6.90 8.49
N ASP A 36 4.96 7.62 9.53
CA ASP A 36 5.74 8.72 10.10
C ASP A 36 7.04 8.23 10.71
N ALA A 37 7.01 7.10 11.41
CA ALA A 37 8.22 6.50 11.99
C ALA A 37 9.20 6.07 10.90
N PHE A 38 8.68 5.52 9.80
CA PHE A 38 9.51 5.17 8.66
C PHE A 38 10.17 6.41 8.06
N ALA A 39 9.42 7.49 7.94
CA ALA A 39 9.91 8.73 7.34
C ALA A 39 11.02 9.38 8.16
N VAL A 40 11.09 9.13 9.46
CA VAL A 40 12.19 9.61 10.30
C VAL A 40 13.55 9.10 9.81
N ARG A 41 13.58 7.87 9.28
CA ARG A 41 14.80 7.28 8.74
C ARG A 41 15.21 7.87 7.39
N TYR A 42 14.31 8.56 6.74
CA TYR A 42 14.51 9.09 5.39
C TYR A 42 14.09 10.57 5.38
N PRO A 43 14.95 11.45 5.91
CA PRO A 43 14.58 12.87 6.10
C PRO A 43 14.27 13.60 4.80
N ASP A 44 14.73 13.10 3.66
CA ASP A 44 14.39 13.67 2.37
C ASP A 44 12.95 13.39 1.94
N LEU A 45 12.26 12.48 2.65
CA LEU A 45 10.87 12.14 2.38
C LEU A 45 9.97 13.08 3.17
N GLY A 46 9.65 14.23 2.60
CA GLY A 46 8.82 15.24 3.25
C GLY A 46 7.37 14.80 3.38
N SER A 47 6.60 15.52 4.20
CA SER A 47 5.19 15.21 4.44
C SER A 47 4.36 15.24 3.16
N GLU A 48 4.73 16.07 2.20
CA GLU A 48 4.06 16.17 0.91
C GLU A 48 4.28 14.94 0.03
N GLN A 49 5.31 14.17 0.31
CA GLN A 49 5.67 12.98 -0.44
C GLN A 49 5.17 11.70 0.21
N ARG A 50 4.44 11.83 1.32
CA ARG A 50 3.88 10.71 2.07
C ARG A 50 2.38 10.70 1.93
N HIS A 51 1.84 9.62 1.44
CA HIS A 51 0.40 9.49 1.19
C HIS A 51 -0.14 8.28 1.94
N LEU A 52 -1.16 8.50 2.73
CA LEU A 52 -1.89 7.46 3.43
C LEU A 52 -3.33 7.51 2.95
N VAL A 53 -3.79 6.46 2.30
CA VAL A 53 -5.10 6.45 1.67
C VAL A 53 -5.88 5.19 2.03
N TYR A 54 -7.20 5.30 1.99
CA TYR A 54 -8.11 4.18 2.13
C TYR A 54 -8.53 3.68 0.75
N GLY A 55 -8.62 2.39 0.61
CA GLY A 55 -9.18 1.81 -0.59
C GLY A 55 -8.53 0.50 -0.97
N GLN A 56 -8.69 0.10 -2.20
CA GLN A 56 -8.02 -1.07 -2.73
C GLN A 56 -6.63 -0.68 -3.24
N PRO A 57 -5.59 -1.43 -2.86
CA PRO A 57 -4.21 -1.06 -3.20
C PRO A 57 -4.01 -0.79 -4.68
N ARG A 58 -4.48 -1.67 -5.55
CA ARG A 58 -4.32 -1.50 -6.99
C ARG A 58 -4.90 -0.18 -7.48
N GLN A 59 -6.16 0.08 -7.12
CA GLN A 59 -6.87 1.26 -7.60
C GLN A 59 -6.26 2.55 -7.09
N GLU A 60 -5.94 2.58 -5.80
CA GLU A 60 -5.40 3.78 -5.16
C GLU A 60 -3.98 4.07 -5.61
N ILE A 61 -3.16 3.05 -5.78
CA ILE A 61 -1.79 3.22 -6.29
C ILE A 61 -1.81 3.73 -7.73
N HIS A 62 -2.66 3.15 -8.58
CA HIS A 62 -2.78 3.59 -9.97
C HIS A 62 -3.30 5.02 -10.05
N ARG A 63 -4.31 5.35 -9.24
CA ARG A 63 -4.88 6.69 -9.21
C ARG A 63 -3.82 7.73 -8.81
N LEU A 64 -3.11 7.45 -7.73
CA LEU A 64 -2.09 8.37 -7.22
C LEU A 64 -0.93 8.52 -8.22
N ALA A 65 -0.50 7.42 -8.83
CA ALA A 65 0.56 7.46 -9.82
C ALA A 65 0.18 8.33 -11.01
N ALA A 66 -1.07 8.23 -11.46
CA ALA A 66 -1.56 9.06 -12.55
C ALA A 66 -1.67 10.54 -12.15
N GLU A 67 -2.20 10.81 -10.98
CA GLU A 67 -2.35 12.18 -10.47
C GLU A 67 -1.00 12.88 -10.29
N GLN A 68 0.00 12.14 -9.82
CA GLN A 68 1.33 12.68 -9.56
C GLN A 68 2.24 12.61 -10.79
N ALA A 69 1.72 12.16 -11.91
CA ALA A 69 2.46 11.98 -13.16
C ALA A 69 3.74 11.15 -12.95
N CYS A 70 3.63 10.08 -12.18
CA CYS A 70 4.75 9.17 -11.94
C CYS A 70 5.08 8.38 -13.19
N ASP A 71 6.36 8.16 -13.42
CA ASP A 71 6.83 7.33 -14.53
C ASP A 71 7.30 5.95 -14.06
N LEU A 72 7.36 5.73 -12.76
CA LEU A 72 7.75 4.44 -12.19
C LEU A 72 7.04 4.21 -10.86
N ILE A 73 6.49 3.01 -10.71
CA ILE A 73 5.96 2.52 -9.43
C ILE A 73 6.92 1.45 -8.93
N VAL A 74 7.39 1.60 -7.69
CA VAL A 74 8.24 0.60 -7.05
C VAL A 74 7.43 -0.10 -5.98
N VAL A 75 7.37 -1.42 -6.05
CA VAL A 75 6.60 -2.23 -5.10
C VAL A 75 7.45 -3.38 -4.59
N GLY A 76 7.35 -3.65 -3.28
CA GLY A 76 8.02 -4.79 -2.69
C GLY A 76 7.25 -6.07 -2.91
N SER A 77 7.97 -7.17 -3.09
CA SER A 77 7.39 -8.49 -3.28
C SER A 77 7.95 -9.45 -2.23
N HIS A 78 7.04 -10.08 -1.47
CA HIS A 78 7.41 -11.12 -0.52
C HIS A 78 7.08 -12.48 -1.11
N GLY A 79 8.11 -13.31 -1.34
CA GLY A 79 7.91 -14.71 -1.69
C GLY A 79 7.63 -15.51 -0.43
N ARG A 80 6.36 -15.82 -0.15
CA ARG A 80 5.99 -16.52 1.09
C ARG A 80 6.38 -17.98 1.13
N HIS A 81 6.64 -18.63 0.01
CA HIS A 81 6.80 -20.08 -0.02
C HIS A 81 8.00 -20.53 -0.83
N GLY A 82 9.04 -19.74 -0.90
CA GLY A 82 10.24 -20.13 -1.63
C GLY A 82 10.06 -20.29 -3.12
N LEU A 83 8.89 -19.96 -3.64
CA LEU A 83 8.64 -19.94 -5.07
C LEU A 83 9.06 -18.58 -5.59
N ALA A 84 10.29 -18.53 -6.07
CA ALA A 84 10.92 -17.28 -6.52
C ALA A 84 10.20 -16.62 -7.70
N LEU A 85 9.23 -17.32 -8.28
CA LEU A 85 8.50 -16.86 -9.45
C LEU A 85 7.18 -16.14 -9.11
N LEU A 86 6.76 -16.19 -7.84
CA LEU A 86 5.49 -15.58 -7.46
C LEU A 86 5.73 -14.18 -6.91
N LEU A 87 5.22 -13.21 -7.63
CA LEU A 87 5.05 -11.87 -7.09
C LEU A 87 4.02 -11.94 -5.96
N GLY A 88 4.19 -11.14 -4.92
CA GLY A 88 3.14 -10.99 -3.91
C GLY A 88 1.84 -10.52 -4.56
N SER A 89 0.71 -10.80 -3.92
CA SER A 89 -0.60 -10.46 -4.49
C SER A 89 -0.73 -8.99 -4.84
N THR A 90 -0.26 -8.10 -3.96
CA THR A 90 -0.31 -6.66 -4.21
C THR A 90 0.56 -6.27 -5.39
N ALA A 91 1.79 -6.81 -5.47
CA ALA A 91 2.69 -6.51 -6.58
C ALA A 91 2.10 -6.96 -7.91
N ASN A 92 1.50 -8.15 -7.94
CA ASN A 92 0.85 -8.66 -9.13
C ASN A 92 -0.33 -7.80 -9.55
N ASP A 93 -1.16 -7.40 -8.60
CA ASP A 93 -2.32 -6.56 -8.87
C ASP A 93 -1.90 -5.18 -9.41
N VAL A 94 -0.86 -4.60 -8.80
CA VAL A 94 -0.37 -3.29 -9.22
C VAL A 94 0.19 -3.33 -10.64
N LEU A 95 0.83 -4.44 -11.01
CA LEU A 95 1.40 -4.60 -12.35
C LEU A 95 0.35 -4.52 -13.44
N HIS A 96 -0.86 -5.05 -13.18
CA HIS A 96 -1.93 -5.08 -14.19
C HIS A 96 -2.59 -3.72 -14.33
N GLY A 97 -2.57 -3.17 -15.54
CA GLY A 97 -3.24 -1.91 -15.85
C GLY A 97 -2.56 -0.68 -15.29
N ALA A 98 -1.29 -0.78 -14.93
CA ALA A 98 -0.55 0.36 -14.38
C ALA A 98 -0.41 1.48 -15.42
N PRO A 99 -0.49 2.76 -14.99
CA PRO A 99 -0.33 3.88 -15.90
C PRO A 99 1.11 4.16 -16.30
N CYS A 100 2.07 3.45 -15.71
CA CYS A 100 3.49 3.63 -15.94
C CYS A 100 4.24 2.32 -15.69
N ASP A 101 5.55 2.36 -15.79
CA ASP A 101 6.39 1.20 -15.52
C ASP A 101 6.30 0.79 -14.05
N VAL A 102 6.46 -0.50 -13.79
CA VAL A 102 6.43 -1.05 -12.43
C VAL A 102 7.69 -1.87 -12.20
N LEU A 103 8.37 -1.58 -11.10
CA LEU A 103 9.54 -2.35 -10.66
C LEU A 103 9.14 -3.11 -9.39
N ALA A 104 9.16 -4.43 -9.47
CA ALA A 104 8.92 -5.28 -8.31
C ALA A 104 10.27 -5.68 -7.71
N VAL A 105 10.47 -5.36 -6.44
CA VAL A 105 11.70 -5.65 -5.73
C VAL A 105 11.45 -6.81 -4.78
N HIS A 106 12.22 -7.87 -4.92
CA HIS A 106 12.11 -9.01 -4.03
C HIS A 106 12.69 -8.65 -2.66
N LEU A 107 11.84 -8.73 -1.63
CA LEU A 107 12.24 -8.42 -0.27
C LEU A 107 12.69 -9.71 0.41
N LYS A 108 13.96 -9.77 0.80
CA LYS A 108 14.47 -10.89 1.57
C LYS A 108 14.01 -10.75 3.01
N LYS A 109 13.55 -11.86 3.60
CA LYS A 109 13.36 -11.91 5.04
C LYS A 109 14.71 -11.74 5.72
N ALA A 110 14.77 -10.76 6.61
CA ALA A 110 15.93 -10.59 7.46
C ALA A 110 16.05 -11.78 8.42
#